data_1a553c9d589e5c1d444049a7b2aa165e
#
_entry.id   1a553c9d589e5c1d444049a7b2aa165e
#
_cell.length_a   1.000
_cell.length_b   1.000
_cell.length_c   1.000
_cell.angle_alpha   90.00
_cell.angle_beta   90.00
_cell.angle_gamma   90.00
#
_symmetry.space_group_name_H-M   'P 1'
#
loop_
_entity.id
_entity.type
_entity.pdbx_description
1 polymer ?
#
loop_
_entity_poly.entity_id
_entity_poly.type
_entity_poly.pdbx_seq_one_letter_code
_entity_poly.pdbx_strand_id
1 'polypeptide(L)'
;MFHDRARIDVQAGRGGDGSLHFRREKHVPKGGPDGGDGGPGGDVVLVADPDLRDLSAFRIKRRYKAGSGEAGRGALKHGATGESLELRVPVGTQVLDEQEQVIADLAAPGARMIAARGGIAGRGNKRFATPTRRAPRFAETGLPGEEASLDLRLKLLADAALVGLPNAGKSSLLTRISNARPKVAEYPFTTLAPVLGTVDAPDASRQLTVADVPGLIEGASEGVGLGHEFLAHLERANLLLHVIDSSEDDAAQRFATIDRELAAYGAGLETRPQAIVMNKIDLRPDTPTFDVEDDRIVRIFEVSCATGEGVEELRRALFELCPPQAPAAPSEDGLVDFLVYRPRPGGRRFRVLRTDRGFRISGEVPADEEELAAALEAAGARTGDEVEVDGEFLEVQ
;
A
#
# COMPACT_ATOMS: atom_id res chain seq x y z
N MET A 1 -13.48 12.57 -10.70
CA MET A 1 -12.17 13.23 -10.45
C MET A 1 -11.24 12.14 -9.97
N PHE A 2 -10.12 11.90 -10.60
CA PHE A 2 -9.12 10.89 -10.24
C PHE A 2 -8.33 11.38 -9.02
N HIS A 3 -8.10 10.49 -8.04
CA HIS A 3 -7.38 10.82 -6.82
C HIS A 3 -6.25 9.81 -6.60
N ASP A 4 -5.03 10.32 -6.60
CA ASP A 4 -3.78 9.57 -6.44
C ASP A 4 -3.21 9.62 -5.02
N ARG A 5 -3.77 10.46 -4.16
CA ARG A 5 -3.35 10.61 -2.76
C ARG A 5 -4.55 10.56 -1.81
N ALA A 6 -4.35 9.87 -0.69
CA ALA A 6 -5.31 9.88 0.40
C ALA A 6 -4.58 9.66 1.73
N ARG A 7 -5.02 10.35 2.79
CA ARG A 7 -4.57 10.08 4.15
C ARG A 7 -5.65 9.31 4.88
N ILE A 8 -5.24 8.24 5.56
CA ILE A 8 -6.12 7.39 6.36
C ILE A 8 -5.58 7.22 7.78
N ASP A 9 -6.49 7.18 8.73
CA ASP A 9 -6.22 6.83 10.12
C ASP A 9 -6.78 5.44 10.37
N VAL A 10 -5.93 4.50 10.73
CA VAL A 10 -6.29 3.10 10.96
C VAL A 10 -6.14 2.76 12.43
N GLN A 11 -7.12 2.07 12.98
CA GLN A 11 -7.13 1.56 14.35
C GLN A 11 -7.45 0.08 14.32
N ALA A 12 -6.54 -0.75 14.76
CA ALA A 12 -6.78 -2.17 14.95
C ALA A 12 -7.66 -2.44 16.17
N GLY A 13 -8.26 -3.62 16.22
CA GLY A 13 -9.13 -4.01 17.31
C GLY A 13 -8.37 -4.22 18.63
N ARG A 14 -8.97 -3.84 19.77
CA ARG A 14 -8.46 -4.17 21.09
C ARG A 14 -8.61 -5.68 21.35
N GLY A 15 -7.67 -6.31 22.04
CA GLY A 15 -7.83 -7.64 22.58
C GLY A 15 -8.92 -7.68 23.65
N GLY A 16 -9.67 -8.79 23.70
CA GLY A 16 -10.66 -9.03 24.75
C GLY A 16 -10.01 -9.33 26.09
N ASP A 17 -10.68 -8.98 27.18
CA ASP A 17 -10.19 -9.23 28.54
C ASP A 17 -10.30 -10.71 28.91
N GLY A 18 -9.36 -11.21 29.71
CA GLY A 18 -9.46 -12.52 30.35
C GLY A 18 -10.53 -12.50 31.44
N SER A 19 -11.13 -13.66 31.64
CA SER A 19 -12.21 -13.82 32.64
C SER A 19 -11.70 -14.13 34.03
N LEU A 20 -12.30 -13.52 35.02
CA LEU A 20 -12.05 -13.73 36.47
C LEU A 20 -13.04 -14.73 37.10
N HIS A 21 -13.62 -15.61 36.32
CA HIS A 21 -14.70 -16.49 36.77
C HIS A 21 -14.18 -17.65 37.61
N PHE A 22 -15.00 -18.05 38.60
CA PHE A 22 -14.79 -19.24 39.43
C PHE A 22 -15.98 -20.19 39.27
N ARG A 23 -15.70 -21.47 39.15
CA ARG A 23 -16.71 -22.50 39.02
C ARG A 23 -17.61 -22.52 40.25
N ARG A 24 -18.91 -22.46 40.07
CA ARG A 24 -19.92 -22.58 41.09
C ARG A 24 -20.94 -23.64 40.70
N GLU A 25 -20.96 -24.73 41.46
CA GLU A 25 -21.91 -25.84 41.23
C GLU A 25 -22.59 -26.20 42.54
N LYS A 26 -23.80 -26.79 42.41
CA LYS A 26 -24.56 -27.33 43.54
C LYS A 26 -23.73 -28.49 44.18
N HIS A 27 -23.23 -28.38 45.32
CA HIS A 27 -22.34 -29.33 46.04
C HIS A 27 -20.83 -29.07 45.86
N VAL A 28 -20.39 -28.04 45.14
CA VAL A 28 -18.98 -27.63 45.07
C VAL A 28 -18.85 -26.15 45.42
N PRO A 29 -18.95 -25.80 46.72
CA PRO A 29 -18.99 -24.41 47.14
C PRO A 29 -17.67 -23.64 46.95
N LYS A 30 -16.54 -24.35 46.79
CA LYS A 30 -15.20 -23.79 46.54
C LYS A 30 -14.66 -24.35 45.22
N GLY A 31 -15.33 -24.04 44.08
CA GLY A 31 -14.85 -24.35 42.77
C GLY A 31 -13.56 -23.59 42.43
N GLY A 32 -12.67 -24.19 41.64
CA GLY A 32 -11.43 -23.55 41.20
C GLY A 32 -11.67 -22.45 40.16
N PRO A 33 -10.61 -21.72 39.78
CA PRO A 33 -10.67 -20.74 38.68
C PRO A 33 -10.97 -21.45 37.35
N ASP A 34 -11.96 -20.96 36.62
CA ASP A 34 -12.40 -21.47 35.33
C ASP A 34 -12.64 -20.38 34.29
N GLY A 35 -12.05 -19.20 34.51
CA GLY A 35 -12.10 -18.11 33.55
C GLY A 35 -11.29 -18.44 32.29
N GLY A 36 -11.92 -18.28 31.11
CA GLY A 36 -11.29 -18.37 29.79
C GLY A 36 -10.52 -17.12 29.43
N ASP A 37 -9.65 -17.24 28.41
CA ASP A 37 -8.91 -16.11 27.88
C ASP A 37 -9.83 -15.26 26.97
N GLY A 38 -9.50 -13.98 26.78
CA GLY A 38 -10.13 -13.14 25.76
C GLY A 38 -9.76 -13.61 24.35
N GLY A 39 -10.40 -13.03 23.34
CA GLY A 39 -10.03 -13.17 21.94
C GLY A 39 -9.06 -12.04 21.51
N PRO A 40 -8.15 -12.26 20.58
CA PRO A 40 -7.32 -11.19 20.02
C PRO A 40 -8.18 -10.19 19.25
N GLY A 41 -7.70 -8.96 19.12
CA GLY A 41 -8.29 -7.94 18.24
C GLY A 41 -8.05 -8.26 16.77
N GLY A 42 -8.89 -7.73 15.89
CA GLY A 42 -8.73 -7.84 14.44
C GLY A 42 -7.67 -6.87 13.91
N ASP A 43 -6.98 -7.26 12.86
CA ASP A 43 -5.99 -6.44 12.17
C ASP A 43 -6.67 -5.52 11.14
N VAL A 44 -5.99 -4.42 10.76
CA VAL A 44 -6.30 -3.66 9.54
C VAL A 44 -5.29 -4.04 8.47
N VAL A 45 -5.77 -4.53 7.34
CA VAL A 45 -4.95 -5.02 6.23
C VAL A 45 -5.26 -4.23 4.96
N LEU A 46 -4.24 -3.69 4.31
CA LEU A 46 -4.32 -3.14 2.96
C LEU A 46 -4.13 -4.25 1.94
N VAL A 47 -4.96 -4.29 0.90
CA VAL A 47 -4.92 -5.31 -0.16
C VAL A 47 -4.97 -4.63 -1.51
N ALA A 48 -3.98 -4.91 -2.37
CA ALA A 48 -3.95 -4.40 -3.74
C ALA A 48 -5.01 -5.09 -4.61
N ASP A 49 -5.92 -4.29 -5.14
CA ASP A 49 -7.05 -4.74 -5.97
C ASP A 49 -6.89 -4.19 -7.40
N PRO A 50 -6.76 -5.06 -8.41
CA PRO A 50 -6.61 -4.65 -9.81
C PRO A 50 -7.85 -3.97 -10.39
N ASP A 51 -9.03 -4.15 -9.77
CA ASP A 51 -10.27 -3.53 -10.23
C ASP A 51 -10.40 -2.06 -9.80
N LEU A 52 -9.61 -1.64 -8.80
CA LEU A 52 -9.57 -0.26 -8.33
C LEU A 52 -8.57 0.56 -9.14
N ARG A 53 -8.96 1.78 -9.50
CA ARG A 53 -8.14 2.68 -10.33
C ARG A 53 -7.67 3.94 -9.63
N ASP A 54 -8.30 4.33 -8.52
CA ASP A 54 -7.96 5.53 -7.76
C ASP A 54 -8.23 5.38 -6.26
N LEU A 55 -7.82 6.39 -5.50
CA LEU A 55 -7.99 6.45 -4.04
C LEU A 55 -9.21 7.30 -3.61
N SER A 56 -10.16 7.56 -4.51
CA SER A 56 -11.31 8.44 -4.23
C SER A 56 -12.15 7.99 -3.03
N ALA A 57 -12.30 6.69 -2.83
CA ALA A 57 -13.04 6.12 -1.70
C ALA A 57 -12.47 6.56 -0.33
N PHE A 58 -11.15 6.72 -0.23
CA PHE A 58 -10.48 7.09 1.01
C PHE A 58 -10.58 8.58 1.36
N ARG A 59 -11.01 9.43 0.42
CA ARG A 59 -11.31 10.85 0.71
C ARG A 59 -12.61 11.03 1.46
N ILE A 60 -13.60 10.17 1.20
CA ILE A 60 -14.92 10.24 1.84
C ILE A 60 -14.82 9.76 3.29
N LYS A 61 -14.13 8.64 3.50
CA LYS A 61 -13.93 8.06 4.82
C LYS A 61 -12.43 7.97 5.11
N ARG A 62 -11.99 8.62 6.18
CA ARG A 62 -10.57 8.65 6.57
C ARG A 62 -10.26 7.71 7.72
N ARG A 63 -11.21 7.43 8.60
CA ARG A 63 -10.99 6.61 9.80
C ARG A 63 -11.54 5.20 9.60
N TYR A 64 -10.70 4.22 9.87
CA TYR A 64 -11.00 2.81 9.71
C TYR A 64 -10.64 2.06 11.00
N LYS A 65 -11.58 1.27 11.49
CA LYS A 65 -11.41 0.53 12.74
C LYS A 65 -11.78 -0.94 12.53
N ALA A 66 -10.89 -1.84 12.96
CA ALA A 66 -11.15 -3.29 12.99
C ALA A 66 -11.94 -3.70 14.24
N GLY A 67 -12.46 -4.92 14.21
CA GLY A 67 -13.25 -5.49 15.31
C GLY A 67 -12.40 -5.76 16.55
N SER A 68 -12.94 -5.48 17.75
CA SER A 68 -12.29 -5.88 19.00
C SER A 68 -12.56 -7.33 19.31
N GLY A 69 -11.63 -8.00 19.98
CA GLY A 69 -11.82 -9.34 20.51
C GLY A 69 -12.83 -9.36 21.65
N GLU A 70 -13.58 -10.44 21.77
CA GLU A 70 -14.52 -10.64 22.88
C GLU A 70 -13.80 -11.02 24.18
N ALA A 71 -14.39 -10.63 25.30
CA ALA A 71 -13.91 -11.04 26.61
C ALA A 71 -14.11 -12.55 26.82
N GLY A 72 -13.19 -13.20 27.55
CA GLY A 72 -13.34 -14.55 28.02
C GLY A 72 -14.51 -14.68 29.00
N ARG A 73 -15.05 -15.90 29.11
CA ARG A 73 -16.19 -16.21 30.00
C ARG A 73 -15.85 -17.36 30.93
N GLY A 74 -16.74 -17.63 31.88
CA GLY A 74 -16.64 -18.80 32.73
C GLY A 74 -16.71 -20.13 31.96
N ALA A 75 -16.45 -21.22 32.65
CA ALA A 75 -16.38 -22.56 32.06
C ALA A 75 -15.33 -22.70 30.93
N LEU A 76 -14.19 -22.02 31.08
CA LEU A 76 -13.05 -22.01 30.15
C LEU A 76 -13.42 -21.55 28.72
N LYS A 77 -14.48 -20.79 28.56
CA LYS A 77 -14.88 -20.25 27.24
C LYS A 77 -14.01 -19.06 26.88
N HIS A 78 -13.22 -19.24 25.82
CA HIS A 78 -12.43 -18.16 25.25
C HIS A 78 -13.32 -17.17 24.48
N GLY A 79 -12.92 -15.91 24.45
CA GLY A 79 -13.55 -14.90 23.63
C GLY A 79 -13.28 -15.12 22.13
N ALA A 80 -14.21 -14.70 21.29
CA ALA A 80 -14.02 -14.74 19.84
C ALA A 80 -12.97 -13.70 19.42
N THR A 81 -12.21 -14.04 18.36
CA THR A 81 -11.28 -13.11 17.68
C THR A 81 -12.07 -11.97 17.05
N GLY A 82 -11.58 -10.75 17.15
CA GLY A 82 -12.13 -9.60 16.47
C GLY A 82 -12.02 -9.74 14.95
N GLU A 83 -13.01 -9.23 14.23
CA GLU A 83 -13.01 -9.26 12.76
C GLU A 83 -11.92 -8.32 12.23
N SER A 84 -11.04 -8.86 11.37
CA SER A 84 -10.04 -8.05 10.65
C SER A 84 -10.70 -7.25 9.54
N LEU A 85 -10.20 -6.04 9.32
CA LEU A 85 -10.70 -5.12 8.30
C LEU A 85 -9.76 -5.12 7.09
N GLU A 86 -10.24 -5.57 5.95
CA GLU A 86 -9.54 -5.45 4.68
C GLU A 86 -9.91 -4.15 3.97
N LEU A 87 -8.92 -3.33 3.68
CA LEU A 87 -9.04 -2.10 2.90
C LEU A 87 -8.42 -2.34 1.52
N ARG A 88 -9.26 -2.32 0.50
CA ARG A 88 -8.81 -2.51 -0.88
C ARG A 88 -8.28 -1.21 -1.45
N VAL A 89 -7.05 -1.24 -1.97
CA VAL A 89 -6.36 -0.11 -2.61
C VAL A 89 -5.97 -0.49 -4.04
N PRO A 90 -5.82 0.48 -4.96
CA PRO A 90 -5.33 0.18 -6.31
C PRO A 90 -3.95 -0.47 -6.29
N VAL A 91 -3.68 -1.32 -7.26
CA VAL A 91 -2.33 -1.84 -7.51
C VAL A 91 -1.40 -0.66 -7.78
N GLY A 92 -0.19 -0.70 -7.20
CA GLY A 92 0.77 0.40 -7.30
C GLY A 92 0.65 1.46 -6.22
N THR A 93 -0.20 1.23 -5.20
CA THR A 93 -0.28 2.11 -4.05
C THR A 93 0.94 1.96 -3.16
N GLN A 94 1.67 3.04 -2.95
CA GLN A 94 2.68 3.17 -1.91
C GLN A 94 2.03 3.63 -0.62
N VAL A 95 2.48 3.04 0.47
CA VAL A 95 2.06 3.40 1.83
C VAL A 95 3.23 4.08 2.52
N LEU A 96 3.00 5.29 3.02
CA LEU A 96 4.00 6.08 3.72
C LEU A 96 3.57 6.29 5.18
N ASP A 97 4.55 6.43 6.06
CA ASP A 97 4.32 6.84 7.44
C ASP A 97 4.21 8.36 7.60
N GLU A 98 4.07 8.83 8.84
CA GLU A 98 4.00 10.27 9.16
C GLU A 98 5.31 11.03 8.89
N GLN A 99 6.44 10.33 8.75
CA GLN A 99 7.73 10.89 8.39
C GLN A 99 7.97 10.87 6.87
N GLU A 100 6.92 10.60 6.07
CA GLU A 100 7.00 10.44 4.61
C GLU A 100 7.91 9.31 4.12
N GLN A 101 8.25 8.34 4.98
CA GLN A 101 9.02 7.17 4.58
C GLN A 101 8.10 6.11 3.98
N VAL A 102 8.54 5.52 2.86
CA VAL A 102 7.80 4.41 2.23
C VAL A 102 7.95 3.16 3.08
N ILE A 103 6.85 2.72 3.69
CA ILE A 103 6.80 1.51 4.53
C ILE A 103 6.34 0.27 3.75
N ALA A 104 5.62 0.46 2.65
CA ALA A 104 5.25 -0.62 1.73
C ALA A 104 4.97 -0.09 0.32
N ASP A 105 5.13 -0.97 -0.65
CA ASP A 105 4.76 -0.76 -2.05
C ASP A 105 3.91 -1.94 -2.53
N LEU A 106 2.62 -1.68 -2.76
CA LEU A 106 1.63 -2.68 -3.17
C LEU A 106 1.58 -2.77 -4.71
N ALA A 107 2.72 -3.13 -5.31
CA ALA A 107 2.92 -3.12 -6.76
C ALA A 107 2.27 -4.29 -7.50
N ALA A 108 1.97 -5.41 -6.84
CA ALA A 108 1.40 -6.60 -7.46
C ALA A 108 -0.08 -6.81 -7.07
N PRO A 109 -0.94 -7.32 -7.97
CA PRO A 109 -2.30 -7.70 -7.63
C PRO A 109 -2.34 -8.68 -6.45
N GLY A 110 -3.20 -8.43 -5.48
CA GLY A 110 -3.32 -9.26 -4.29
C GLY A 110 -2.21 -9.06 -3.24
N ALA A 111 -1.24 -8.14 -3.48
CA ALA A 111 -0.26 -7.78 -2.46
C ALA A 111 -0.97 -7.29 -1.19
N ARG A 112 -0.48 -7.72 -0.04
CA ARG A 112 -1.11 -7.44 1.26
C ARG A 112 -0.11 -6.82 2.22
N MET A 113 -0.57 -5.87 3.03
CA MET A 113 0.20 -5.25 4.11
C MET A 113 -0.67 -5.13 5.35
N ILE A 114 -0.13 -5.51 6.51
CA ILE A 114 -0.79 -5.24 7.79
C ILE A 114 -0.48 -3.79 8.16
N ALA A 115 -1.50 -2.93 8.08
CA ALA A 115 -1.41 -1.51 8.38
C ALA A 115 -1.43 -1.22 9.89
N ALA A 116 -2.19 -2.05 10.66
CA ALA A 116 -2.21 -2.01 12.12
C ALA A 116 -2.58 -3.39 12.67
N ARG A 117 -1.88 -3.84 13.70
CA ARG A 117 -2.10 -5.16 14.31
C ARG A 117 -3.08 -5.10 15.45
N GLY A 118 -3.94 -6.11 15.54
CA GLY A 118 -4.87 -6.29 16.65
C GLY A 118 -4.17 -6.47 17.98
N GLY A 119 -4.82 -5.97 19.03
CA GLY A 119 -4.33 -6.09 20.40
C GLY A 119 -4.33 -7.54 20.89
N ILE A 120 -3.37 -7.87 21.73
CA ILE A 120 -3.23 -9.19 22.33
C ILE A 120 -4.35 -9.43 23.35
N ALA A 121 -4.94 -10.61 23.32
CA ALA A 121 -5.95 -11.04 24.28
C ALA A 121 -5.41 -11.16 25.71
N GLY A 122 -6.23 -10.78 26.67
CA GLY A 122 -5.94 -10.99 28.10
C GLY A 122 -6.12 -12.45 28.50
N ARG A 123 -5.23 -12.97 29.36
CA ARG A 123 -5.32 -14.32 29.91
C ARG A 123 -6.30 -14.39 31.06
N GLY A 124 -7.15 -15.44 31.08
CA GLY A 124 -8.07 -15.72 32.16
C GLY A 124 -7.39 -16.21 33.43
N ASN A 125 -8.10 -16.12 34.57
CA ASN A 125 -7.53 -16.50 35.87
C ASN A 125 -7.06 -17.96 35.94
N LYS A 126 -7.61 -18.85 35.15
CA LYS A 126 -7.18 -20.26 35.08
C LYS A 126 -5.71 -20.41 34.69
N ARG A 127 -5.21 -19.55 33.82
CA ARG A 127 -3.79 -19.55 33.35
C ARG A 127 -2.79 -19.24 34.47
N PHE A 128 -3.25 -18.54 35.53
CA PHE A 128 -2.42 -18.12 36.66
C PHE A 128 -2.52 -19.05 37.85
N ALA A 129 -3.31 -20.14 37.75
CA ALA A 129 -3.40 -21.14 38.79
C ALA A 129 -2.14 -22.00 38.84
N THR A 130 -1.50 -22.05 40.01
CA THR A 130 -0.32 -22.86 40.29
C THR A 130 -0.59 -23.76 41.53
N PRO A 131 0.24 -24.79 41.82
CA PRO A 131 0.09 -25.58 43.04
C PRO A 131 0.11 -24.74 44.34
N THR A 132 0.85 -23.64 44.33
CA THR A 132 0.95 -22.71 45.46
C THR A 132 -0.16 -21.66 45.45
N ARG A 133 -0.60 -21.20 44.24
CA ARG A 133 -1.70 -20.22 44.07
C ARG A 133 -2.89 -20.89 43.40
N ARG A 134 -3.68 -21.64 44.16
CA ARG A 134 -4.79 -22.46 43.60
C ARG A 134 -6.01 -21.66 43.14
N ALA A 135 -6.21 -20.44 43.63
CA ALA A 135 -7.36 -19.61 43.33
C ALA A 135 -6.95 -18.12 43.06
N PRO A 136 -6.28 -17.87 41.91
CA PRO A 136 -5.89 -16.49 41.54
C PRO A 136 -7.15 -15.64 41.30
N ARG A 137 -7.21 -14.49 41.97
CA ARG A 137 -8.33 -13.52 41.85
C ARG A 137 -7.96 -12.35 40.97
N PHE A 138 -7.28 -12.63 39.86
CA PHE A 138 -6.93 -11.66 38.82
C PHE A 138 -6.91 -12.34 37.45
N ALA A 139 -7.14 -11.52 36.43
CA ALA A 139 -7.02 -11.89 35.03
C ALA A 139 -6.35 -10.73 34.28
N GLU A 140 -5.78 -10.97 33.13
CA GLU A 140 -5.20 -9.91 32.32
C GLU A 140 -6.28 -9.18 31.53
N THR A 141 -6.11 -7.87 31.38
CA THR A 141 -6.88 -7.09 30.42
C THR A 141 -6.30 -7.27 29.02
N GLY A 142 -7.14 -7.22 28.00
CA GLY A 142 -6.68 -7.20 26.62
C GLY A 142 -5.93 -5.91 26.32
N LEU A 143 -4.90 -6.00 25.49
CA LEU A 143 -4.12 -4.85 25.07
C LEU A 143 -4.84 -4.06 23.97
N PRO A 144 -4.64 -2.74 23.87
CA PRO A 144 -5.13 -1.96 22.73
C PRO A 144 -4.51 -2.47 21.45
N GLY A 145 -5.21 -2.35 20.31
CA GLY A 145 -4.66 -2.54 18.99
C GLY A 145 -3.75 -1.37 18.61
N GLU A 146 -2.95 -1.58 17.58
CA GLU A 146 -2.10 -0.54 17.01
C GLU A 146 -2.96 0.53 16.32
N GLU A 147 -2.45 1.76 16.32
CA GLU A 147 -3.01 2.89 15.60
C GLU A 147 -1.93 3.49 14.72
N ALA A 148 -2.29 3.88 13.50
CA ALA A 148 -1.38 4.52 12.58
C ALA A 148 -2.12 5.51 11.68
N SER A 149 -1.46 6.64 11.37
CA SER A 149 -1.85 7.54 10.29
C SER A 149 -0.95 7.26 9.10
N LEU A 150 -1.55 6.95 7.96
CA LEU A 150 -0.86 6.52 6.75
C LEU A 150 -1.22 7.43 5.59
N ASP A 151 -0.21 7.81 4.82
CA ASP A 151 -0.38 8.48 3.54
C ASP A 151 -0.31 7.44 2.42
N LEU A 152 -1.39 7.32 1.66
CA LEU A 152 -1.47 6.48 0.47
C LEU A 152 -1.14 7.32 -0.75
N ARG A 153 -0.17 6.87 -1.55
CA ARG A 153 0.20 7.50 -2.82
C ARG A 153 0.13 6.45 -3.92
N LEU A 154 -0.75 6.69 -4.89
CA LEU A 154 -0.85 5.83 -6.06
C LEU A 154 0.22 6.23 -7.06
N LYS A 155 1.22 5.38 -7.28
CA LYS A 155 2.12 5.52 -8.41
C LYS A 155 1.40 5.02 -9.66
N LEU A 156 1.33 5.86 -10.68
CA LEU A 156 0.75 5.46 -11.95
C LEU A 156 1.51 4.25 -12.51
N LEU A 157 0.76 3.19 -12.73
CA LEU A 157 1.19 2.06 -13.51
C LEU A 157 0.83 2.37 -14.97
N ALA A 158 1.74 2.97 -15.71
CA ALA A 158 1.65 2.94 -17.15
C ALA A 158 2.29 1.62 -17.62
N ASP A 159 1.58 0.84 -18.41
CA ASP A 159 2.14 -0.37 -19.04
C ASP A 159 3.20 0.01 -20.05
N ALA A 160 2.98 1.11 -20.78
CA ALA A 160 3.94 1.68 -21.71
C ALA A 160 4.00 3.22 -21.56
N ALA A 161 5.16 3.81 -21.82
CA ALA A 161 5.37 5.24 -21.81
C ALA A 161 5.91 5.75 -23.14
N LEU A 162 5.35 6.87 -23.62
CA LEU A 162 5.81 7.55 -24.83
C LEU A 162 7.00 8.46 -24.51
N VAL A 163 8.10 8.24 -25.17
CA VAL A 163 9.31 9.08 -25.10
C VAL A 163 9.68 9.56 -26.49
N GLY A 164 10.37 10.67 -26.61
CA GLY A 164 10.78 11.21 -27.91
C GLY A 164 10.83 12.74 -27.91
N LEU A 165 11.48 13.31 -28.90
CA LEU A 165 11.64 14.76 -29.05
C LEU A 165 10.29 15.50 -29.19
N PRO A 166 10.25 16.83 -28.95
CA PRO A 166 9.09 17.64 -29.24
C PRO A 166 8.63 17.45 -30.70
N ASN A 167 7.34 17.56 -30.91
CA ASN A 167 6.73 17.46 -32.24
C ASN A 167 6.95 16.09 -32.98
N ALA A 168 7.54 15.09 -32.33
CA ALA A 168 7.63 13.73 -32.90
C ALA A 168 6.24 13.07 -33.08
N GLY A 169 5.20 13.65 -32.47
CA GLY A 169 3.82 13.18 -32.63
C GLY A 169 3.35 12.25 -31.50
N LYS A 170 3.98 12.29 -30.33
CA LYS A 170 3.61 11.47 -29.14
C LYS A 170 2.13 11.58 -28.79
N SER A 171 1.65 12.79 -28.55
CA SER A 171 0.25 13.03 -28.16
C SER A 171 -0.74 12.67 -29.29
N SER A 172 -0.32 12.83 -30.55
CA SER A 172 -1.12 12.39 -31.71
C SER A 172 -1.19 10.86 -31.76
N LEU A 173 -0.08 10.19 -31.52
CA LEU A 173 -0.02 8.74 -31.43
C LEU A 173 -0.92 8.22 -30.29
N LEU A 174 -0.78 8.82 -29.10
CA LEU A 174 -1.61 8.47 -27.95
C LEU A 174 -3.11 8.58 -28.27
N THR A 175 -3.50 9.68 -28.95
CA THR A 175 -4.90 9.90 -29.36
C THR A 175 -5.37 8.84 -30.35
N ARG A 176 -4.50 8.36 -31.24
CA ARG A 176 -4.84 7.36 -32.25
C ARG A 176 -4.94 5.94 -31.72
N ILE A 177 -4.06 5.56 -30.77
CA ILE A 177 -4.07 4.22 -30.18
C ILE A 177 -5.12 4.09 -29.07
N SER A 178 -5.53 5.19 -28.43
CA SER A 178 -6.48 5.18 -27.32
C SER A 178 -7.92 5.01 -27.77
N ASN A 179 -8.70 4.23 -27.04
CA ASN A 179 -10.12 4.01 -27.31
C ASN A 179 -11.01 5.19 -26.89
N ALA A 180 -10.56 5.96 -25.91
CA ALA A 180 -11.23 7.18 -25.45
C ALA A 180 -10.28 8.36 -25.58
N ARG A 181 -10.81 9.59 -25.56
CA ARG A 181 -9.96 10.78 -25.54
C ARG A 181 -8.99 10.70 -24.36
N PRO A 182 -7.69 10.82 -24.60
CA PRO A 182 -6.69 10.85 -23.55
C PRO A 182 -7.04 11.90 -22.51
N LYS A 183 -6.88 11.55 -21.23
CA LYS A 183 -7.20 12.44 -20.11
C LYS A 183 -5.93 13.00 -19.54
N VAL A 184 -5.91 14.32 -19.34
CA VAL A 184 -4.88 14.99 -18.58
C VAL A 184 -5.06 14.58 -17.12
N ALA A 185 -4.04 13.96 -16.53
CA ALA A 185 -4.03 13.65 -15.12
C ALA A 185 -3.44 14.86 -14.37
N GLU A 186 -4.29 15.62 -13.68
CA GLU A 186 -3.86 16.77 -12.89
C GLU A 186 -3.18 16.30 -11.59
N TYR A 187 -1.85 16.37 -11.55
CA TYR A 187 -1.07 16.10 -10.34
C TYR A 187 -0.67 17.43 -9.70
N PRO A 188 -0.94 17.61 -8.38
CA PRO A 188 -0.65 18.88 -7.69
C PRO A 188 0.83 19.27 -7.66
N PHE A 189 1.73 18.34 -7.99
CA PHE A 189 3.19 18.52 -7.95
C PHE A 189 3.85 18.52 -9.33
N THR A 190 3.07 18.40 -10.41
CA THR A 190 3.62 18.44 -11.77
C THR A 190 3.32 19.79 -12.41
N THR A 191 4.36 20.48 -12.91
CA THR A 191 4.22 21.66 -13.74
C THR A 191 3.63 21.33 -15.12
N LEU A 192 3.81 20.06 -15.57
CA LEU A 192 3.26 19.53 -16.80
C LEU A 192 2.55 18.22 -16.48
N ALA A 193 1.23 18.19 -16.59
CA ALA A 193 0.44 17.01 -16.28
C ALA A 193 0.59 15.95 -17.37
N PRO A 194 0.85 14.67 -17.04
CA PRO A 194 0.89 13.58 -18.00
C PRO A 194 -0.48 13.35 -18.63
N VAL A 195 -0.46 12.94 -19.88
CA VAL A 195 -1.68 12.56 -20.60
C VAL A 195 -1.74 11.05 -20.65
N LEU A 196 -2.80 10.47 -20.08
CA LEU A 196 -3.02 9.04 -20.06
C LEU A 196 -4.02 8.62 -21.12
N GLY A 197 -3.69 7.59 -21.88
CA GLY A 197 -4.56 6.91 -22.81
C GLY A 197 -4.75 5.47 -22.43
N THR A 198 -5.95 4.95 -22.65
CA THR A 198 -6.26 3.54 -22.46
C THR A 198 -6.44 2.86 -23.81
N VAL A 199 -5.80 1.71 -23.97
CA VAL A 199 -5.83 0.89 -25.19
C VAL A 199 -6.48 -0.43 -24.83
N ASP A 200 -7.60 -0.79 -25.49
CA ASP A 200 -8.26 -2.08 -25.26
C ASP A 200 -7.71 -3.12 -26.23
N ALA A 201 -7.58 -4.35 -25.75
CA ALA A 201 -7.26 -5.49 -26.59
C ALA A 201 -8.36 -5.70 -27.65
N PRO A 202 -8.03 -6.27 -28.83
CA PRO A 202 -9.03 -6.54 -29.87
C PRO A 202 -10.20 -7.42 -29.42
N ASP A 203 -9.96 -8.29 -28.44
CA ASP A 203 -10.95 -9.18 -27.82
C ASP A 203 -11.59 -8.60 -26.55
N ALA A 204 -11.30 -7.34 -26.20
CA ALA A 204 -11.72 -6.66 -25.00
C ALA A 204 -11.38 -7.39 -23.68
N SER A 205 -10.49 -8.38 -23.72
CA SER A 205 -10.08 -9.16 -22.54
C SER A 205 -9.18 -8.39 -21.59
N ARG A 206 -8.48 -7.36 -22.10
CA ARG A 206 -7.47 -6.60 -21.37
C ARG A 206 -7.39 -5.15 -21.84
N GLN A 207 -7.01 -4.28 -20.92
CA GLN A 207 -6.75 -2.88 -21.20
C GLN A 207 -5.33 -2.53 -20.76
N LEU A 208 -4.60 -1.80 -21.60
CA LEU A 208 -3.28 -1.22 -21.28
C LEU A 208 -3.42 0.28 -21.06
N THR A 209 -2.60 0.80 -20.14
CA THR A 209 -2.46 2.23 -19.90
C THR A 209 -1.16 2.71 -20.54
N VAL A 210 -1.27 3.70 -21.42
CA VAL A 210 -0.13 4.35 -22.08
C VAL A 210 -0.06 5.79 -21.59
N ALA A 211 1.13 6.20 -21.14
CA ALA A 211 1.38 7.56 -20.66
C ALA A 211 2.16 8.35 -21.72
N ASP A 212 1.67 9.56 -22.08
CA ASP A 212 2.48 10.57 -22.77
C ASP A 212 3.15 11.43 -21.69
N VAL A 213 4.46 11.43 -21.71
CA VAL A 213 5.29 12.18 -20.75
C VAL A 213 5.80 13.45 -21.42
N PRO A 214 5.14 14.58 -21.21
CA PRO A 214 5.66 15.85 -21.70
C PRO A 214 6.89 16.25 -20.89
N GLY A 215 7.95 16.71 -21.55
CA GLY A 215 9.08 17.36 -20.88
C GLY A 215 10.37 16.58 -20.72
N LEU A 216 10.55 15.43 -21.41
CA LEU A 216 11.90 14.92 -21.71
C LEU A 216 12.48 15.82 -22.79
N ILE A 217 13.01 16.98 -22.45
CA ILE A 217 13.63 17.92 -23.41
C ILE A 217 14.61 18.84 -22.70
N GLU A 218 15.72 19.07 -23.40
CA GLU A 218 16.76 20.09 -23.22
C GLU A 218 16.67 20.91 -21.92
N GLY A 219 17.50 20.57 -20.92
CA GLY A 219 17.63 21.31 -19.67
C GLY A 219 17.10 20.63 -18.42
N ALA A 220 16.49 19.47 -18.49
CA ALA A 220 16.05 18.73 -17.29
C ALA A 220 17.24 18.30 -16.39
N SER A 221 18.42 18.11 -16.98
CA SER A 221 19.68 17.81 -16.28
C SER A 221 20.33 19.03 -15.62
N GLU A 222 19.94 20.24 -15.97
CA GLU A 222 20.55 21.49 -15.44
C GLU A 222 19.83 22.07 -14.21
N GLY A 223 18.99 21.29 -13.53
CA GLY A 223 18.51 21.65 -12.18
C GLY A 223 17.34 22.64 -12.11
N VAL A 224 16.67 22.95 -13.20
CA VAL A 224 15.43 23.71 -13.18
C VAL A 224 14.23 22.77 -13.11
N GLY A 225 14.06 22.10 -11.98
CA GLY A 225 12.79 21.82 -11.34
C GLY A 225 11.68 21.11 -12.09
N LEU A 226 11.91 20.17 -13.03
CA LEU A 226 10.90 19.18 -13.41
C LEU A 226 11.23 17.90 -12.63
N GLY A 227 10.59 17.83 -11.46
CA GLY A 227 10.98 17.03 -10.34
C GLY A 227 11.21 15.54 -10.61
N HIS A 228 12.18 14.99 -9.89
CA HIS A 228 12.37 13.55 -9.64
C HIS A 228 11.05 12.82 -9.33
N GLU A 229 10.03 13.48 -8.79
CA GLU A 229 8.71 12.93 -8.51
C GLU A 229 7.91 12.59 -9.77
N PHE A 230 8.06 13.33 -10.86
CA PHE A 230 7.30 13.09 -12.10
C PHE A 230 7.82 11.86 -12.86
N LEU A 231 9.14 11.70 -12.91
CA LEU A 231 9.79 10.59 -13.60
C LEU A 231 9.69 9.28 -12.79
N ALA A 232 9.43 9.38 -11.48
CA ALA A 232 9.07 8.21 -10.67
C ALA A 232 7.83 7.45 -11.20
N HIS A 233 7.00 8.09 -12.01
CA HIS A 233 5.86 7.45 -12.67
C HIS A 233 6.28 6.61 -13.89
N LEU A 234 7.41 6.96 -14.53
CA LEU A 234 7.99 6.17 -15.62
C LEU A 234 8.77 4.95 -15.14
N GLU A 235 9.26 4.98 -13.90
CA GLU A 235 10.02 3.88 -13.30
C GLU A 235 9.29 2.52 -13.38
N ARG A 236 7.96 2.55 -13.53
CA ARG A 236 7.14 1.35 -13.60
C ARG A 236 6.62 1.01 -14.98
N ALA A 237 6.90 1.84 -16.00
CA ALA A 237 6.58 1.47 -17.37
C ALA A 237 7.37 0.24 -17.77
N ASN A 238 6.68 -0.79 -18.24
CA ASN A 238 7.32 -2.03 -18.67
C ASN A 238 7.98 -1.88 -20.05
N LEU A 239 7.50 -0.92 -20.86
CA LEU A 239 7.93 -0.68 -22.23
C LEU A 239 8.03 0.82 -22.49
N LEU A 240 9.09 1.27 -23.12
CA LEU A 240 9.21 2.61 -23.67
C LEU A 240 8.86 2.60 -25.15
N LEU A 241 7.92 3.45 -25.55
CA LEU A 241 7.58 3.70 -26.95
C LEU A 241 8.34 4.92 -27.41
N HIS A 242 9.49 4.74 -28.04
CA HIS A 242 10.35 5.80 -28.48
C HIS A 242 9.87 6.31 -29.86
N VAL A 243 9.18 7.45 -29.85
CA VAL A 243 8.59 8.06 -31.05
C VAL A 243 9.62 8.95 -31.74
N ILE A 244 9.94 8.64 -32.99
CA ILE A 244 10.89 9.36 -33.83
C ILE A 244 10.15 9.94 -35.04
N ASP A 245 10.38 11.19 -35.33
CA ASP A 245 9.89 11.85 -36.54
C ASP A 245 10.71 11.40 -37.76
N SER A 246 10.12 10.60 -38.64
CA SER A 246 10.77 10.10 -39.83
C SER A 246 10.78 11.10 -41.00
N SER A 247 10.09 12.25 -40.87
CA SER A 247 10.14 13.29 -41.90
C SER A 247 11.47 14.05 -41.94
N GLU A 248 12.27 13.91 -40.89
CA GLU A 248 13.57 14.57 -40.75
C GLU A 248 14.69 13.55 -40.83
N ASP A 249 15.89 13.99 -41.25
CA ASP A 249 17.09 13.16 -41.30
C ASP A 249 17.62 12.83 -39.88
N ASP A 250 18.52 11.85 -39.77
CA ASP A 250 19.22 11.49 -38.54
C ASP A 250 18.36 10.89 -37.43
N ALA A 251 17.50 9.91 -37.76
CA ALA A 251 16.70 9.17 -36.77
C ALA A 251 17.57 8.54 -35.67
N ALA A 252 18.75 8.06 -35.98
CA ALA A 252 19.71 7.47 -35.03
C ALA A 252 20.22 8.52 -34.01
N GLN A 253 20.51 9.75 -34.47
CA GLN A 253 20.99 10.83 -33.61
C GLN A 253 19.87 11.27 -32.63
N ARG A 254 18.63 11.31 -33.11
CA ARG A 254 17.45 11.64 -32.28
C ARG A 254 17.22 10.59 -31.21
N PHE A 255 17.32 9.33 -31.58
CA PHE A 255 17.31 8.22 -30.64
C PHE A 255 18.38 8.41 -29.56
N ALA A 256 19.64 8.60 -29.97
CA ALA A 256 20.78 8.79 -29.05
C ALA A 256 20.63 10.01 -28.13
N THR A 257 19.93 11.04 -28.55
CA THR A 257 19.68 12.23 -27.72
C THR A 257 18.76 11.89 -26.56
N ILE A 258 17.62 11.27 -26.83
CA ILE A 258 16.65 10.85 -25.81
C ILE A 258 17.25 9.75 -24.91
N ASP A 259 17.99 8.80 -25.50
CA ASP A 259 18.60 7.73 -24.71
C ASP A 259 19.63 8.25 -23.70
N ARG A 260 20.40 9.28 -24.05
CA ARG A 260 21.29 9.97 -23.09
C ARG A 260 20.52 10.68 -21.99
N GLU A 261 19.34 11.25 -22.27
CA GLU A 261 18.51 11.88 -21.26
C GLU A 261 17.91 10.83 -20.30
N LEU A 262 17.47 9.68 -20.84
CA LEU A 262 16.98 8.57 -20.01
C LEU A 262 18.10 8.02 -19.11
N ALA A 263 19.32 7.90 -19.63
CA ALA A 263 20.48 7.45 -18.86
C ALA A 263 20.90 8.48 -17.79
N ALA A 264 20.86 9.77 -18.12
CA ALA A 264 21.16 10.85 -17.17
C ALA A 264 20.14 10.91 -16.03
N TYR A 265 18.91 10.54 -16.31
CA TYR A 265 17.86 10.45 -15.33
C TYR A 265 18.08 9.27 -14.36
N GLY A 266 18.50 8.10 -14.85
CA GLY A 266 18.69 6.88 -14.10
C GLY A 266 17.36 6.19 -13.79
N ALA A 267 17.18 5.70 -12.57
CA ALA A 267 16.00 4.98 -12.09
C ALA A 267 15.65 3.71 -12.88
N GLY A 268 16.62 3.15 -13.63
CA GLY A 268 16.47 1.94 -14.40
C GLY A 268 15.73 2.13 -15.75
N LEU A 269 15.45 3.36 -16.15
CA LEU A 269 14.83 3.65 -17.45
C LEU A 269 15.76 3.33 -18.62
N GLU A 270 17.07 3.49 -18.41
CA GLU A 270 18.13 3.18 -19.36
C GLU A 270 18.23 1.68 -19.66
N THR A 271 17.64 0.82 -18.86
CA THR A 271 17.65 -0.65 -19.04
C THR A 271 16.33 -1.21 -19.58
N ARG A 272 15.31 -0.37 -19.73
CA ARG A 272 13.97 -0.81 -20.15
C ARG A 272 13.92 -1.23 -21.61
N PRO A 273 13.11 -2.24 -21.96
CA PRO A 273 12.80 -2.55 -23.34
C PRO A 273 12.21 -1.34 -24.06
N GLN A 274 12.65 -1.11 -25.29
CA GLN A 274 12.19 -0.01 -26.14
C GLN A 274 11.59 -0.54 -27.43
N ALA A 275 10.42 -0.01 -27.80
CA ALA A 275 9.87 -0.18 -29.14
C ALA A 275 10.00 1.16 -29.90
N ILE A 276 10.64 1.14 -31.05
CA ILE A 276 10.86 2.34 -31.86
C ILE A 276 9.62 2.56 -32.74
N VAL A 277 9.09 3.76 -32.72
CA VAL A 277 7.95 4.16 -33.53
C VAL A 277 8.37 5.28 -34.48
N MET A 278 8.67 4.91 -35.74
CA MET A 278 8.96 5.83 -36.83
C MET A 278 7.65 6.45 -37.31
N ASN A 279 7.38 7.67 -36.83
CA ASN A 279 6.12 8.37 -37.13
C ASN A 279 6.27 9.34 -38.30
N LYS A 280 5.15 9.72 -38.91
CA LYS A 280 5.04 10.64 -40.06
C LYS A 280 5.61 10.07 -41.36
N ILE A 281 5.51 8.78 -41.57
CA ILE A 281 5.96 8.11 -42.85
C ILE A 281 5.24 8.67 -44.08
N ASP A 282 4.06 9.29 -43.89
CA ASP A 282 3.28 9.91 -44.96
C ASP A 282 3.95 11.16 -45.56
N LEU A 283 4.95 11.74 -44.90
CA LEU A 283 5.62 12.95 -45.34
C LEU A 283 6.84 12.63 -46.23
N ARG A 284 7.27 11.37 -46.33
CA ARG A 284 8.39 10.93 -47.18
C ARG A 284 8.04 9.65 -47.93
N PRO A 285 8.42 9.54 -49.21
CA PRO A 285 8.24 8.31 -49.99
C PRO A 285 9.15 7.18 -49.51
N ASP A 286 10.33 7.51 -48.95
CA ASP A 286 11.31 6.53 -48.44
C ASP A 286 11.52 6.81 -46.93
N THR A 287 11.12 5.87 -46.10
CA THR A 287 11.38 5.93 -44.64
C THR A 287 12.88 5.77 -44.38
N PRO A 288 13.53 6.67 -43.63
CA PRO A 288 14.94 6.51 -43.31
C PRO A 288 15.15 5.20 -42.56
N THR A 289 16.16 4.43 -42.97
CA THR A 289 16.54 3.22 -42.28
C THR A 289 16.99 3.56 -40.85
N PHE A 290 16.38 2.92 -39.88
CA PHE A 290 16.82 2.99 -38.49
C PHE A 290 17.80 1.84 -38.23
N ASP A 291 19.11 2.15 -38.34
CA ASP A 291 20.19 1.17 -38.18
C ASP A 291 20.93 1.44 -36.86
N VAL A 292 20.28 1.07 -35.76
CA VAL A 292 20.86 1.14 -34.42
C VAL A 292 20.78 -0.25 -33.80
N GLU A 293 21.95 -0.84 -33.53
CA GLU A 293 22.04 -2.09 -32.79
C GLU A 293 22.02 -1.84 -31.30
N ASP A 294 20.92 -2.21 -30.65
CA ASP A 294 20.73 -2.07 -29.21
C ASP A 294 19.81 -3.21 -28.73
N ASP A 295 20.30 -4.02 -27.80
CA ASP A 295 19.60 -5.20 -27.28
C ASP A 295 18.26 -4.85 -26.57
N ARG A 296 18.06 -3.60 -26.19
CA ARG A 296 16.81 -3.10 -25.60
C ARG A 296 15.73 -2.87 -26.64
N ILE A 297 16.08 -2.72 -27.91
CA ILE A 297 15.12 -2.49 -29.00
C ILE A 297 14.44 -3.80 -29.33
N VAL A 298 13.19 -3.94 -28.90
CA VAL A 298 12.41 -5.17 -29.10
C VAL A 298 11.69 -5.22 -30.43
N ARG A 299 11.31 -4.07 -30.99
CA ARG A 299 10.63 -3.97 -32.30
C ARG A 299 10.65 -2.55 -32.85
N ILE A 300 10.61 -2.42 -34.16
CA ILE A 300 10.48 -1.15 -34.89
C ILE A 300 9.15 -1.15 -35.62
N PHE A 301 8.42 -0.04 -35.54
CA PHE A 301 7.14 0.18 -36.20
C PHE A 301 7.23 1.43 -37.09
N GLU A 302 6.67 1.35 -38.27
CA GLU A 302 6.48 2.48 -39.18
C GLU A 302 5.00 2.91 -39.10
N VAL A 303 4.73 4.16 -38.71
CA VAL A 303 3.38 4.64 -38.52
C VAL A 303 3.17 6.04 -39.09
N SER A 304 1.93 6.30 -39.50
CA SER A 304 1.45 7.66 -39.75
C SER A 304 0.25 7.94 -38.88
N CYS A 305 0.41 8.85 -37.94
CA CYS A 305 -0.72 9.32 -37.13
C CYS A 305 -1.75 10.11 -37.98
N ALA A 306 -1.36 10.64 -39.14
CA ALA A 306 -2.25 11.38 -40.03
C ALA A 306 -3.17 10.41 -40.80
N THR A 307 -2.59 9.44 -41.50
CA THR A 307 -3.33 8.47 -42.35
C THR A 307 -3.90 7.31 -41.54
N GLY A 308 -3.26 6.93 -40.43
CA GLY A 308 -3.59 5.76 -39.63
C GLY A 308 -2.82 4.49 -40.03
N GLU A 309 -1.91 4.61 -41.00
CA GLU A 309 -1.07 3.52 -41.45
C GLU A 309 -0.15 3.00 -40.33
N GLY A 310 -0.01 1.67 -40.20
CA GLY A 310 0.80 1.04 -39.13
C GLY A 310 0.27 1.11 -37.71
N VAL A 311 -0.70 1.97 -37.43
CA VAL A 311 -1.21 2.21 -36.05
C VAL A 311 -1.89 0.96 -35.47
N GLU A 312 -2.65 0.23 -36.28
CA GLU A 312 -3.36 -0.98 -35.80
C GLU A 312 -2.39 -2.15 -35.54
N GLU A 313 -1.30 -2.23 -36.29
CA GLU A 313 -0.22 -3.19 -36.05
C GLU A 313 0.47 -2.88 -34.70
N LEU A 314 0.85 -1.63 -34.48
CA LEU A 314 1.43 -1.17 -33.21
C LEU A 314 0.48 -1.49 -32.04
N ARG A 315 -0.82 -1.21 -32.18
CA ARG A 315 -1.84 -1.45 -31.16
C ARG A 315 -1.91 -2.93 -30.76
N ARG A 316 -1.85 -3.86 -31.69
CA ARG A 316 -1.84 -5.30 -31.41
C ARG A 316 -0.54 -5.71 -30.73
N ALA A 317 0.58 -5.25 -31.24
CA ALA A 317 1.89 -5.59 -30.71
C ALA A 317 2.10 -5.09 -29.27
N LEU A 318 1.46 -4.01 -28.85
CA LEU A 318 1.53 -3.54 -27.45
C LEU A 318 1.10 -4.62 -26.46
N PHE A 319 0.10 -5.44 -26.78
CA PHE A 319 -0.36 -6.52 -25.90
C PHE A 319 0.61 -7.69 -25.83
N GLU A 320 1.41 -7.91 -26.86
CA GLU A 320 2.48 -8.90 -26.89
C GLU A 320 3.70 -8.40 -26.12
N LEU A 321 4.06 -7.12 -26.30
CA LEU A 321 5.23 -6.49 -25.68
C LEU A 321 5.02 -6.13 -24.20
N CYS A 322 3.76 -5.93 -23.78
CA CYS A 322 3.39 -5.72 -22.39
C CYS A 322 2.59 -6.91 -21.87
N PRO A 323 3.18 -8.07 -21.60
CA PRO A 323 2.45 -9.22 -21.07
C PRO A 323 1.82 -8.89 -19.72
N PRO A 324 0.71 -9.56 -19.31
CA PRO A 324 0.15 -9.38 -17.99
C PRO A 324 1.20 -9.74 -16.93
N GLN A 325 1.39 -8.87 -15.95
CA GLN A 325 2.18 -9.25 -14.78
C GLN A 325 1.50 -10.44 -14.13
N ALA A 326 2.19 -11.57 -14.06
CA ALA A 326 1.70 -12.69 -13.28
C ALA A 326 1.50 -12.23 -11.84
N PRO A 327 0.38 -12.57 -11.18
CA PRO A 327 0.25 -12.35 -9.75
C PRO A 327 1.47 -13.01 -9.11
N ALA A 328 2.17 -12.26 -8.24
CA ALA A 328 3.27 -12.84 -7.48
C ALA A 328 2.73 -14.12 -6.83
N ALA A 329 3.31 -15.27 -7.19
CA ALA A 329 2.92 -16.54 -6.58
C ALA A 329 3.05 -16.34 -5.07
N PRO A 330 2.04 -16.69 -4.27
CA PRO A 330 2.18 -16.65 -2.83
C PRO A 330 3.39 -17.52 -2.51
N SER A 331 4.43 -16.92 -1.92
CA SER A 331 5.55 -17.69 -1.38
C SER A 331 4.96 -18.73 -0.44
N GLU A 332 5.41 -19.98 -0.51
CA GLU A 332 4.90 -21.11 0.32
C GLU A 332 4.96 -20.81 1.83
N ASP A 333 5.73 -19.79 2.23
CA ASP A 333 5.78 -19.27 3.61
C ASP A 333 4.76 -18.15 3.92
N GLY A 334 3.82 -17.85 3.03
CA GLY A 334 2.68 -16.95 3.26
C GLY A 334 3.03 -15.49 3.55
N LEU A 335 4.31 -15.12 3.53
CA LEU A 335 4.81 -13.77 3.76
C LEU A 335 5.86 -13.51 2.68
N VAL A 336 5.47 -12.79 1.62
CA VAL A 336 6.46 -12.07 0.82
C VAL A 336 7.34 -11.34 1.82
N ASP A 337 8.66 -11.28 1.56
CA ASP A 337 9.62 -10.49 2.34
C ASP A 337 9.21 -9.01 2.26
N PHE A 338 8.12 -8.70 2.96
CA PHE A 338 7.78 -7.34 3.25
C PHE A 338 8.86 -6.83 4.20
N LEU A 339 9.46 -5.73 3.88
CA LEU A 339 9.99 -4.83 4.89
C LEU A 339 8.82 -4.58 5.85
N VAL A 340 8.66 -5.50 6.80
CA VAL A 340 7.72 -5.33 7.89
C VAL A 340 8.30 -4.19 8.69
N TYR A 341 7.88 -2.96 8.36
CA TYR A 341 7.96 -1.90 9.35
C TYR A 341 7.19 -2.46 10.54
N ARG A 342 7.95 -2.93 11.49
CA ARG A 342 7.49 -3.19 12.83
C ARG A 342 7.70 -1.87 13.57
N PRO A 343 6.71 -1.00 13.69
CA PRO A 343 6.69 -0.13 14.82
C PRO A 343 6.82 -1.14 15.97
N ARG A 344 7.93 -1.10 16.66
CA ARG A 344 8.01 -1.82 17.92
C ARG A 344 6.89 -1.21 18.73
N PRO A 345 5.82 -1.96 19.09
CA PRO A 345 4.96 -1.48 20.14
C PRO A 345 5.96 -1.23 21.25
N GLY A 346 6.07 0.01 21.70
CA GLY A 346 6.86 0.33 22.87
C GLY A 346 6.33 -0.66 23.91
N GLY A 347 7.07 -1.75 24.12
CA GLY A 347 6.58 -2.84 24.95
C GLY A 347 6.31 -2.19 26.28
N ARG A 348 5.03 -2.02 26.63
CA ARG A 348 4.69 -1.50 27.93
C ARG A 348 5.42 -2.37 28.91
N ARG A 349 6.36 -1.78 29.65
CA ARG A 349 7.15 -2.46 30.66
C ARG A 349 6.28 -2.94 31.83
N PHE A 350 4.99 -2.59 31.79
CA PHE A 350 3.99 -2.93 32.79
C PHE A 350 2.71 -3.50 32.17
N ARG A 351 1.93 -4.21 32.98
CA ARG A 351 0.62 -4.80 32.61
C ARG A 351 -0.42 -4.36 33.59
N VAL A 352 -1.60 -4.05 33.07
CA VAL A 352 -2.79 -3.80 33.90
C VAL A 352 -3.52 -5.12 34.11
N LEU A 353 -3.65 -5.54 35.35
CA LEU A 353 -4.40 -6.73 35.75
C LEU A 353 -5.72 -6.29 36.38
N ARG A 354 -6.82 -6.88 35.99
CA ARG A 354 -8.12 -6.66 36.63
C ARG A 354 -8.23 -7.59 37.83
N THR A 355 -8.60 -7.04 38.97
CA THR A 355 -8.82 -7.78 40.24
C THR A 355 -10.30 -7.76 40.64
N ASP A 356 -10.65 -8.41 41.72
CA ASP A 356 -12.00 -8.37 42.32
C ASP A 356 -12.35 -7.03 43.01
N ARG A 357 -11.35 -6.17 43.19
CA ARG A 357 -11.51 -4.84 43.84
C ARG A 357 -11.21 -3.65 42.97
N GLY A 358 -10.68 -3.89 41.76
CA GLY A 358 -10.25 -2.82 40.84
C GLY A 358 -9.13 -3.30 39.95
N PHE A 359 -8.03 -2.56 39.89
CA PHE A 359 -6.92 -2.87 39.03
C PHE A 359 -5.61 -3.04 39.80
N ARG A 360 -4.64 -3.75 39.23
CA ARG A 360 -3.28 -3.88 39.74
C ARG A 360 -2.30 -3.67 38.59
N ILE A 361 -1.30 -2.84 38.83
CA ILE A 361 -0.17 -2.67 37.92
C ILE A 361 0.87 -3.75 38.26
N SER A 362 1.40 -4.42 37.24
CA SER A 362 2.46 -5.44 37.36
C SER A 362 3.55 -5.17 36.34
N GLY A 363 4.78 -4.98 36.78
CA GLY A 363 5.95 -4.64 35.99
C GLY A 363 6.54 -3.31 36.41
N GLU A 364 7.34 -2.71 35.54
CA GLU A 364 7.98 -1.41 35.81
C GLU A 364 6.95 -0.29 35.59
N VAL A 365 6.57 0.39 36.68
CA VAL A 365 5.58 1.47 36.63
C VAL A 365 6.15 2.63 35.80
N PRO A 366 5.38 3.16 34.82
CA PRO A 366 5.86 4.30 34.06
C PRO A 366 6.05 5.51 34.95
N ALA A 367 7.12 6.28 34.71
CA ALA A 367 7.36 7.53 35.40
C ALA A 367 6.40 8.64 34.93
N ASP A 368 5.72 8.44 33.83
CA ASP A 368 4.74 9.35 33.24
C ASP A 368 3.33 8.95 33.71
N GLU A 369 2.73 9.82 34.48
CA GLU A 369 1.35 9.64 35.02
C GLU A 369 0.31 9.62 33.90
N GLU A 370 0.54 10.32 32.77
CA GLU A 370 -0.39 10.32 31.63
C GLU A 370 -0.40 8.95 30.93
N GLU A 371 0.76 8.29 30.80
CA GLU A 371 0.85 6.94 30.23
C GLU A 371 0.14 5.92 31.11
N LEU A 372 0.26 6.06 32.43
CA LEU A 372 -0.42 5.20 33.40
C LEU A 372 -1.93 5.40 33.37
N ALA A 373 -2.38 6.66 33.36
CA ALA A 373 -3.80 7.02 33.30
C ALA A 373 -4.44 6.49 32.00
N ALA A 374 -3.80 6.73 30.84
CA ALA A 374 -4.25 6.21 29.55
C ALA A 374 -4.32 4.67 29.52
N ALA A 375 -3.39 3.99 30.20
CA ALA A 375 -3.40 2.53 30.29
C ALA A 375 -4.54 2.01 31.16
N LEU A 376 -4.83 2.68 32.26
CA LEU A 376 -5.95 2.35 33.17
C LEU A 376 -7.29 2.62 32.50
N GLU A 377 -7.43 3.75 31.82
CA GLU A 377 -8.64 4.08 31.05
C GLU A 377 -8.86 3.06 29.91
N ALA A 378 -7.82 2.70 29.17
CA ALA A 378 -7.87 1.66 28.15
C ALA A 378 -8.22 0.28 28.74
N ALA A 379 -7.88 0.01 29.99
CA ALA A 379 -8.28 -1.18 30.72
C ALA A 379 -9.72 -1.11 31.24
N GLY A 380 -10.38 0.03 31.12
CA GLY A 380 -11.77 0.26 31.56
C GLY A 380 -11.89 0.71 33.01
N ALA A 381 -10.83 1.25 33.60
CA ALA A 381 -10.88 1.90 34.91
C ALA A 381 -11.75 3.18 34.86
N ARG A 382 -12.43 3.44 35.92
CA ARG A 382 -13.28 4.64 36.09
C ARG A 382 -12.83 5.39 37.31
N THR A 383 -13.14 6.69 37.37
CA THR A 383 -12.96 7.49 38.55
C THR A 383 -13.58 6.81 39.77
N GLY A 384 -12.81 6.63 40.82
CA GLY A 384 -13.18 5.92 42.05
C GLY A 384 -12.79 4.43 42.10
N ASP A 385 -12.22 3.85 41.02
CA ASP A 385 -11.71 2.48 41.07
C ASP A 385 -10.39 2.42 41.87
N GLU A 386 -10.19 1.37 42.67
CA GLU A 386 -8.93 1.12 43.38
C GLU A 386 -7.87 0.54 42.42
N VAL A 387 -6.68 1.11 42.45
CA VAL A 387 -5.51 0.63 41.72
C VAL A 387 -4.38 0.30 42.69
N GLU A 388 -3.91 -0.94 42.67
CA GLU A 388 -2.75 -1.38 43.43
C GLU A 388 -1.49 -1.21 42.59
N VAL A 389 -0.57 -0.36 43.04
CA VAL A 389 0.74 -0.09 42.43
C VAL A 389 1.81 -0.42 43.46
N ASP A 390 2.69 -1.37 43.19
CA ASP A 390 3.79 -1.78 44.08
C ASP A 390 3.35 -2.08 45.53
N GLY A 391 2.09 -2.49 45.74
CA GLY A 391 1.50 -2.80 47.05
C GLY A 391 0.82 -1.65 47.73
N GLU A 392 0.84 -0.45 47.17
CA GLU A 392 0.06 0.71 47.61
C GLU A 392 -1.27 0.78 46.84
N PHE A 393 -2.32 1.22 47.50
CA PHE A 393 -3.63 1.40 46.90
C PHE A 393 -3.86 2.88 46.62
N LEU A 394 -4.12 3.19 45.36
CA LEU A 394 -4.44 4.52 44.86
C LEU A 394 -5.86 4.50 44.28
N GLU A 395 -6.52 5.61 44.28
CA GLU A 395 -7.85 5.80 43.68
C GLU A 395 -7.68 6.53 42.34
N VAL A 396 -8.33 6.04 41.26
CA VAL A 396 -8.34 6.71 39.97
C VAL A 396 -9.11 8.03 40.09
N GLN A 397 -8.45 9.13 39.80
CA GLN A 397 -9.04 10.49 39.83
C GLN A 397 -9.76 10.84 38.54
#